data_332637fa09ffe86010959e0691c221f5
#
_entry.id   332637fa09ffe86010959e0691c221f5
#
_cell.length_a   1.000
_cell.length_b   1.000
_cell.length_c   1.000
_cell.angle_alpha   90.00
_cell.angle_beta   90.00
_cell.angle_gamma   90.00
#
_symmetry.space_group_name_H-M   'P 1'
#
loop_
_entity.id
_entity.type
_entity.pdbx_description
1 polymer ?
#
loop_
_entity_poly.entity_id
_entity_poly.type
_entity_poly.pdbx_seq_one_letter_code
_entity_poly.pdbx_strand_id
1 'polypeptide(L)'
;PTPPLAPPALARPSPADYPPVMPQADARGATAVVVLGAGMEVHPSRGASWGVPTREGWLRVMEAARVSRVLGGVPIVTTGAHGSEQYTEAGLMAHQLQELGVPADRIIKEDHARNTRDHALLVPPVLKAHGVGQFVLVTSRQHMRRSLAAFRAAGTDPVPSVPHAYVSRGAPLDMYLPSLVALHLSERVL
;
A
#
# COMPACT_ATOMS: atom_id res chain seq x y z
N PRO A 1 -4.35 8.83 46.29
CA PRO A 1 -4.87 8.51 44.95
C PRO A 1 -3.72 8.56 43.95
N THR A 2 -3.31 7.39 43.48
CA THR A 2 -2.27 7.22 42.45
C THR A 2 -2.85 7.66 41.13
N PRO A 3 -2.20 8.52 40.35
CA PRO A 3 -2.70 8.89 39.03
C PRO A 3 -2.71 7.67 38.11
N PRO A 4 -3.69 7.54 37.19
CA PRO A 4 -3.73 6.43 36.26
C PRO A 4 -2.48 6.46 35.38
N LEU A 5 -1.80 5.31 35.24
CA LEU A 5 -0.70 5.13 34.30
C LEU A 5 -1.18 5.48 32.90
N ALA A 6 -0.56 6.48 32.28
CA ALA A 6 -0.77 6.79 30.89
C ALA A 6 -0.46 5.54 30.03
N PRO A 7 -1.31 5.19 29.07
CA PRO A 7 -1.02 4.07 28.19
C PRO A 7 0.34 4.31 27.50
N PRO A 8 1.16 3.27 27.31
CA PRO A 8 2.45 3.42 26.64
C PRO A 8 2.22 4.04 25.25
N ALA A 9 2.89 5.15 24.99
CA ALA A 9 2.86 5.78 23.69
C ALA A 9 3.27 4.73 22.65
N LEU A 10 2.36 4.41 21.73
CA LEU A 10 2.65 3.51 20.63
C LEU A 10 3.84 4.08 19.85
N ALA A 11 5.01 3.48 20.01
CA ALA A 11 6.21 3.89 19.32
C ALA A 11 5.93 3.95 17.82
N ARG A 12 6.29 5.07 17.17
CA ARG A 12 6.18 5.18 15.71
C ARG A 12 7.11 4.12 15.10
N PRO A 13 6.62 3.33 14.13
CA PRO A 13 7.44 2.29 13.52
C PRO A 13 8.70 2.90 12.88
N SER A 14 9.85 2.32 13.21
CA SER A 14 11.15 2.72 12.67
C SER A 14 11.30 2.30 11.19
N PRO A 15 12.14 2.97 10.40
CA PRO A 15 12.56 2.47 9.09
C PRO A 15 13.10 1.03 9.11
N ALA A 16 13.74 0.63 10.21
CA ALA A 16 14.30 -0.71 10.38
C ALA A 16 13.25 -1.81 10.63
N ASP A 17 12.01 -1.46 11.05
CA ASP A 17 10.99 -2.46 11.39
C ASP A 17 10.48 -3.24 10.19
N TYR A 18 10.55 -2.64 8.98
CA TYR A 18 10.11 -3.26 7.73
C TYR A 18 11.15 -2.99 6.65
N PRO A 19 12.21 -3.80 6.58
CA PRO A 19 13.20 -3.67 5.52
C PRO A 19 12.55 -3.94 4.15
N PRO A 20 13.12 -3.38 3.06
CA PRO A 20 12.66 -3.70 1.72
C PRO A 20 12.81 -5.19 1.44
N VAL A 21 11.84 -5.77 0.76
CA VAL A 21 12.02 -7.08 0.15
C VAL A 21 13.05 -6.92 -0.97
N MET A 22 14.25 -7.32 -0.68
CA MET A 22 15.44 -7.35 -1.54
C MET A 22 16.13 -8.66 -1.23
N PRO A 23 16.62 -9.38 -1.93
CA PRO A 23 16.30 -10.21 -3.04
C PRO A 23 15.19 -11.26 -2.72
N GLN A 24 15.03 -12.24 -3.63
CA GLN A 24 14.00 -13.28 -3.53
C GLN A 24 14.01 -14.08 -2.22
N ALA A 25 15.18 -14.21 -1.57
CA ALA A 25 15.36 -14.91 -0.30
C ALA A 25 14.54 -14.29 0.86
N ASP A 26 14.36 -12.96 0.85
CA ASP A 26 13.62 -12.26 1.90
C ASP A 26 12.10 -12.45 1.81
N ALA A 27 11.63 -12.94 0.67
CA ALA A 27 10.20 -13.12 0.41
C ALA A 27 9.60 -14.41 0.97
N ARG A 28 10.36 -15.22 1.69
CA ARG A 28 9.89 -16.47 2.31
C ARG A 28 9.08 -17.38 1.36
N GLY A 29 9.46 -17.46 0.09
CA GLY A 29 8.77 -18.25 -0.92
C GLY A 29 7.45 -17.63 -1.42
N ALA A 30 7.25 -16.34 -1.25
CA ALA A 30 6.06 -15.66 -1.77
C ALA A 30 5.97 -15.75 -3.30
N THR A 31 4.79 -16.11 -3.79
CA THR A 31 4.46 -16.26 -5.21
C THR A 31 3.43 -15.24 -5.71
N ALA A 32 3.09 -14.27 -4.88
CA ALA A 32 2.26 -13.14 -5.26
C ALA A 32 2.58 -11.90 -4.42
N VAL A 33 2.13 -10.74 -4.88
CA VAL A 33 2.14 -9.46 -4.16
C VAL A 33 0.71 -9.02 -3.94
N VAL A 34 0.38 -8.54 -2.75
CA VAL A 34 -0.91 -7.91 -2.43
C VAL A 34 -0.67 -6.45 -2.10
N VAL A 35 -1.33 -5.54 -2.80
CA VAL A 35 -1.25 -4.11 -2.55
C VAL A 35 -2.58 -3.58 -2.03
N LEU A 36 -2.55 -2.96 -0.83
CA LEU A 36 -3.73 -2.38 -0.20
C LEU A 36 -3.95 -0.95 -0.69
N GLY A 37 -5.20 -0.60 -0.92
CA GLY A 37 -5.62 0.75 -1.23
C GLY A 37 -5.21 1.78 -0.17
N ALA A 38 -5.09 3.05 -0.59
CA ALA A 38 -4.69 4.19 0.25
C ALA A 38 -5.58 5.42 0.04
N GLY A 39 -6.72 5.23 -0.60
CA GLY A 39 -7.61 6.28 -1.02
C GLY A 39 -7.31 6.80 -2.43
N MET A 40 -8.33 7.46 -2.98
CA MET A 40 -8.26 8.14 -4.29
C MET A 40 -8.80 9.56 -4.17
N GLU A 41 -8.31 10.43 -5.02
CA GLU A 41 -8.86 11.77 -5.23
C GLU A 41 -9.72 11.71 -6.49
N VAL A 42 -10.97 12.16 -6.39
CA VAL A 42 -11.90 12.20 -7.53
C VAL A 42 -11.99 13.63 -8.04
N HIS A 43 -11.64 13.82 -9.30
CA HIS A 43 -11.71 15.13 -9.95
C HIS A 43 -12.93 15.17 -10.88
N PRO A 44 -13.91 16.06 -10.61
CA PRO A 44 -15.03 16.26 -11.52
C PRO A 44 -14.52 16.94 -12.81
N SER A 45 -14.92 16.42 -13.95
CA SER A 45 -14.69 17.03 -15.25
C SER A 45 -16.02 17.14 -16.00
N ARG A 46 -16.08 17.99 -17.04
CA ARG A 46 -17.29 18.15 -17.85
C ARG A 46 -17.66 16.83 -18.51
N GLY A 47 -18.70 16.16 -17.97
CA GLY A 47 -19.26 14.92 -18.50
C GLY A 47 -18.58 13.62 -18.07
N ALA A 48 -17.51 13.68 -17.27
CA ALA A 48 -16.87 12.50 -16.66
C ALA A 48 -16.21 12.88 -15.34
N SER A 49 -16.15 11.95 -14.41
CA SER A 49 -15.25 12.05 -13.25
C SER A 49 -14.12 11.05 -13.42
N TRP A 50 -12.91 11.43 -13.07
CA TRP A 50 -11.75 10.56 -13.11
C TRP A 50 -11.07 10.54 -11.74
N GLY A 51 -10.55 9.37 -11.37
CA GLY A 51 -9.88 9.16 -10.10
C GLY A 51 -8.36 9.11 -10.28
N VAL A 52 -7.65 9.71 -9.33
CA VAL A 52 -6.20 9.52 -9.19
C VAL A 52 -5.92 8.95 -7.81
N PRO A 53 -4.95 8.06 -7.67
CA PRO A 53 -4.52 7.62 -6.36
C PRO A 53 -3.96 8.78 -5.57
N THR A 54 -4.13 8.73 -4.27
CA THR A 54 -3.34 9.59 -3.38
C THR A 54 -1.85 9.33 -3.57
N ARG A 55 -1.00 10.25 -3.10
CA ARG A 55 0.45 10.06 -3.09
C ARG A 55 0.85 8.72 -2.44
N GLU A 56 0.20 8.35 -1.34
CA GLU A 56 0.41 7.07 -0.68
C GLU A 56 0.03 5.88 -1.56
N GLY A 57 -1.07 5.98 -2.30
CA GLY A 57 -1.50 4.98 -3.26
C GLY A 57 -0.46 4.75 -4.35
N TRP A 58 0.04 5.83 -4.95
CA TRP A 58 1.12 5.76 -5.94
C TRP A 58 2.37 5.05 -5.42
N LEU A 59 2.84 5.42 -4.22
CA LEU A 59 4.01 4.80 -3.62
C LEU A 59 3.81 3.29 -3.41
N ARG A 60 2.61 2.86 -2.99
CA ARG A 60 2.29 1.44 -2.82
C ARG A 60 2.27 0.70 -4.16
N VAL A 61 1.68 1.27 -5.20
CA VAL A 61 1.65 0.70 -6.55
C VAL A 61 3.06 0.52 -7.10
N MET A 62 3.91 1.54 -6.98
CA MET A 62 5.32 1.46 -7.39
C MET A 62 6.08 0.38 -6.64
N GLU A 63 5.87 0.26 -5.33
CA GLU A 63 6.49 -0.79 -4.52
C GLU A 63 5.99 -2.18 -4.93
N ALA A 64 4.69 -2.35 -5.17
CA ALA A 64 4.12 -3.61 -5.63
C ALA A 64 4.71 -4.05 -6.97
N ALA A 65 4.82 -3.13 -7.93
CA ALA A 65 5.45 -3.39 -9.24
C ALA A 65 6.93 -3.76 -9.08
N ARG A 66 7.67 -3.06 -8.20
CA ARG A 66 9.07 -3.36 -7.90
C ARG A 66 9.23 -4.76 -7.30
N VAL A 67 8.44 -5.09 -6.28
CA VAL A 67 8.50 -6.39 -5.59
C VAL A 67 8.13 -7.51 -6.55
N SER A 68 7.06 -7.37 -7.33
CA SER A 68 6.68 -8.36 -8.35
C SER A 68 7.84 -8.64 -9.30
N ARG A 69 8.52 -7.60 -9.79
CA ARG A 69 9.68 -7.74 -10.69
C ARG A 69 10.84 -8.46 -10.01
N VAL A 70 11.15 -8.12 -8.75
CA VAL A 70 12.21 -8.80 -7.96
C VAL A 70 11.91 -10.28 -7.78
N LEU A 71 10.62 -10.65 -7.68
CA LEU A 71 10.18 -12.03 -7.53
C LEU A 71 9.98 -12.77 -8.88
N GLY A 72 10.44 -12.21 -9.98
CA GLY A 72 10.35 -12.86 -11.32
C GLY A 72 9.01 -12.61 -12.03
N GLY A 73 8.31 -11.52 -11.72
CA GLY A 73 7.05 -11.14 -12.36
C GLY A 73 5.84 -11.89 -11.79
N VAL A 74 5.83 -12.19 -10.50
CA VAL A 74 4.68 -12.83 -9.84
C VAL A 74 3.42 -11.95 -9.93
N PRO A 75 2.20 -12.56 -9.90
CA PRO A 75 0.96 -11.81 -9.97
C PRO A 75 0.81 -10.81 -8.81
N ILE A 76 0.07 -9.73 -9.09
CA ILE A 76 -0.23 -8.68 -8.12
C ILE A 76 -1.75 -8.66 -7.88
N VAL A 77 -2.16 -8.79 -6.63
CA VAL A 77 -3.55 -8.57 -6.20
C VAL A 77 -3.69 -7.11 -5.76
N THR A 78 -4.53 -6.35 -6.44
CA THR A 78 -4.95 -5.02 -6.00
C THR A 78 -6.24 -5.15 -5.20
N THR A 79 -6.34 -4.48 -4.04
CA THR A 79 -7.52 -4.63 -3.18
C THR A 79 -7.98 -3.29 -2.61
N GLY A 80 -9.31 -3.03 -2.71
CA GLY A 80 -9.97 -1.82 -2.22
C GLY A 80 -11.21 -1.47 -3.02
N ALA A 81 -12.34 -1.29 -2.31
CA ALA A 81 -13.66 -0.99 -2.88
C ALA A 81 -13.96 0.51 -2.97
N HIS A 82 -13.17 1.37 -2.28
CA HIS A 82 -13.45 2.79 -2.26
C HIS A 82 -13.39 3.39 -3.67
N GLY A 83 -14.33 4.28 -3.97
CA GLY A 83 -14.44 4.92 -5.27
C GLY A 83 -15.88 5.23 -5.63
N SER A 84 -16.17 5.28 -6.92
CA SER A 84 -17.52 5.37 -7.49
C SER A 84 -17.94 4.02 -8.08
N GLU A 85 -19.19 3.90 -8.51
CA GLU A 85 -19.66 2.72 -9.24
C GLU A 85 -18.83 2.41 -10.50
N GLN A 86 -18.16 3.42 -11.06
CA GLN A 86 -17.33 3.28 -12.26
C GLN A 86 -15.86 2.96 -11.96
N TYR A 87 -15.37 3.31 -10.76
CA TYR A 87 -13.95 3.20 -10.43
C TYR A 87 -13.77 2.76 -8.99
N THR A 88 -13.29 1.55 -8.78
CA THR A 88 -12.80 1.09 -7.48
C THR A 88 -11.32 1.43 -7.33
N GLU A 89 -10.88 1.55 -6.10
CA GLU A 89 -9.47 1.74 -5.77
C GLU A 89 -8.60 0.61 -6.34
N ALA A 90 -9.09 -0.64 -6.24
CA ALA A 90 -8.46 -1.80 -6.85
C ALA A 90 -8.33 -1.67 -8.37
N GLY A 91 -9.39 -1.20 -9.05
CA GLY A 91 -9.38 -0.97 -10.49
C GLY A 91 -8.40 0.11 -10.91
N LEU A 92 -8.34 1.21 -10.15
CA LEU A 92 -7.40 2.30 -10.39
C LEU A 92 -5.95 1.86 -10.23
N MET A 93 -5.63 1.14 -9.15
CA MET A 93 -4.30 0.57 -8.95
C MET A 93 -3.92 -0.43 -10.04
N ALA A 94 -4.88 -1.23 -10.52
CA ALA A 94 -4.66 -2.17 -11.62
C ALA A 94 -4.29 -1.44 -12.92
N HIS A 95 -5.00 -0.36 -13.24
CA HIS A 95 -4.66 0.48 -14.41
C HIS A 95 -3.24 1.04 -14.30
N GLN A 96 -2.87 1.58 -13.14
CA GLN A 96 -1.53 2.11 -12.93
C GLN A 96 -0.43 1.06 -13.02
N LEU A 97 -0.67 -0.15 -12.53
CA LEU A 97 0.27 -1.26 -12.70
C LEU A 97 0.49 -1.57 -14.18
N GLN A 98 -0.56 -1.51 -15.02
CA GLN A 98 -0.43 -1.69 -16.46
C GLN A 98 0.41 -0.57 -17.10
N GLU A 99 0.20 0.68 -16.71
CA GLU A 99 1.03 1.82 -17.15
C GLU A 99 2.51 1.66 -16.74
N LEU A 100 2.77 0.98 -15.61
CA LEU A 100 4.12 0.61 -15.17
C LEU A 100 4.68 -0.64 -15.87
N GLY A 101 3.96 -1.18 -16.86
CA GLY A 101 4.38 -2.32 -17.67
C GLY A 101 4.09 -3.69 -17.06
N VAL A 102 3.24 -3.78 -16.03
CA VAL A 102 2.77 -5.07 -15.51
C VAL A 102 1.70 -5.63 -16.46
N PRO A 103 1.88 -6.86 -17.00
CA PRO A 103 0.89 -7.46 -17.87
C PRO A 103 -0.49 -7.62 -17.21
N ALA A 104 -1.56 -7.37 -17.96
CA ALA A 104 -2.93 -7.39 -17.42
C ALA A 104 -3.33 -8.76 -16.84
N ASP A 105 -2.84 -9.85 -17.41
CA ASP A 105 -3.05 -11.23 -16.94
C ASP A 105 -2.32 -11.55 -15.63
N ARG A 106 -1.42 -10.68 -15.19
CA ARG A 106 -0.72 -10.74 -13.90
C ARG A 106 -1.35 -9.86 -12.83
N ILE A 107 -2.48 -9.21 -13.12
CA ILE A 107 -3.17 -8.33 -12.17
C ILE A 107 -4.52 -8.94 -11.81
N ILE A 108 -4.71 -9.21 -10.53
CA ILE A 108 -5.95 -9.76 -9.98
C ILE A 108 -6.60 -8.65 -9.15
N LYS A 109 -7.88 -8.36 -9.38
CA LYS A 109 -8.62 -7.33 -8.65
C LYS A 109 -9.49 -7.96 -7.57
N GLU A 110 -9.42 -7.41 -6.38
CA GLU A 110 -10.37 -7.63 -5.29
C GLU A 110 -10.98 -6.25 -4.95
N ASP A 111 -12.19 -5.98 -5.36
CA ASP A 111 -12.83 -4.67 -5.34
C ASP A 111 -14.01 -4.57 -4.36
N HIS A 112 -14.08 -5.45 -3.36
CA HIS A 112 -15.12 -5.48 -2.35
C HIS A 112 -14.65 -5.00 -0.96
N ALA A 113 -13.33 -5.07 -0.67
CA ALA A 113 -12.78 -4.71 0.64
C ALA A 113 -12.90 -3.22 0.92
N ARG A 114 -13.56 -2.85 2.02
CA ARG A 114 -13.80 -1.45 2.43
C ARG A 114 -12.92 -0.97 3.58
N ASN A 115 -12.23 -1.87 4.24
CA ASN A 115 -11.40 -1.59 5.40
C ASN A 115 -10.33 -2.67 5.58
N THR A 116 -9.41 -2.46 6.54
CA THR A 116 -8.29 -3.39 6.78
C THR A 116 -8.74 -4.81 7.13
N ARG A 117 -9.87 -4.97 7.83
CA ARG A 117 -10.42 -6.29 8.16
C ARG A 117 -10.94 -6.99 6.92
N ASP A 118 -11.65 -6.28 6.06
CA ASP A 118 -12.19 -6.84 4.82
C ASP A 118 -11.05 -7.32 3.91
N HIS A 119 -9.98 -6.53 3.74
CA HIS A 119 -8.80 -6.99 3.02
C HIS A 119 -8.27 -8.33 3.55
N ALA A 120 -8.18 -8.46 4.88
CA ALA A 120 -7.66 -9.68 5.49
C ALA A 120 -8.60 -10.89 5.33
N LEU A 121 -9.89 -10.68 5.14
CA LEU A 121 -10.87 -11.74 4.94
C LEU A 121 -11.08 -12.09 3.46
N LEU A 122 -11.06 -11.10 2.57
CA LEU A 122 -11.40 -11.29 1.15
C LEU A 122 -10.19 -11.65 0.28
N VAL A 123 -9.00 -11.18 0.62
CA VAL A 123 -7.79 -11.47 -0.17
C VAL A 123 -7.35 -12.95 -0.09
N PRO A 124 -7.32 -13.63 1.07
CA PRO A 124 -6.85 -15.01 1.12
C PRO A 124 -7.65 -16.00 0.25
N PRO A 125 -8.99 -15.96 0.15
CA PRO A 125 -9.74 -16.77 -0.80
C PRO A 125 -9.35 -16.53 -2.25
N VAL A 126 -9.12 -15.27 -2.64
CA VAL A 126 -8.67 -14.90 -3.99
C VAL A 126 -7.31 -15.52 -4.28
N LEU A 127 -6.35 -15.38 -3.37
CA LEU A 127 -5.02 -15.97 -3.49
C LEU A 127 -5.08 -17.49 -3.61
N LYS A 128 -5.88 -18.15 -2.76
CA LYS A 128 -6.08 -19.60 -2.79
C LYS A 128 -6.65 -20.09 -4.11
N ALA A 129 -7.61 -19.36 -4.70
CA ALA A 129 -8.18 -19.70 -6.01
C ALA A 129 -7.14 -19.64 -7.14
N HIS A 130 -6.05 -18.87 -6.96
CA HIS A 130 -4.92 -18.77 -7.89
C HIS A 130 -3.71 -19.64 -7.47
N GLY A 131 -3.87 -20.57 -6.51
CA GLY A 131 -2.80 -21.47 -6.07
C GLY A 131 -1.68 -20.79 -5.27
N VAL A 132 -1.92 -19.58 -4.74
CA VAL A 132 -0.95 -18.82 -3.95
C VAL A 132 -1.06 -19.17 -2.48
N GLY A 133 0.04 -19.67 -1.89
CA GLY A 133 0.11 -19.97 -0.44
C GLY A 133 0.75 -18.84 0.37
N GLN A 134 1.84 -18.26 -0.14
CA GLN A 134 2.56 -17.19 0.53
C GLN A 134 2.64 -15.94 -0.36
N PHE A 135 2.54 -14.77 0.24
CA PHE A 135 2.52 -13.51 -0.49
C PHE A 135 3.24 -12.38 0.24
N VAL A 136 3.64 -11.36 -0.51
CA VAL A 136 4.15 -10.10 0.03
C VAL A 136 3.00 -9.12 0.18
N LEU A 137 2.85 -8.54 1.36
CA LEU A 137 1.86 -7.49 1.63
C LEU A 137 2.50 -6.10 1.50
N VAL A 138 1.96 -5.29 0.60
CA VAL A 138 2.42 -3.92 0.37
C VAL A 138 1.40 -2.93 0.92
N THR A 139 1.84 -2.10 1.85
CA THR A 139 1.09 -0.97 2.40
C THR A 139 2.05 0.06 3.00
N SER A 140 1.55 1.24 3.40
CA SER A 140 2.38 2.24 4.04
C SER A 140 2.88 1.78 5.40
N ARG A 141 4.05 2.24 5.81
CA ARG A 141 4.69 1.91 7.09
C ARG A 141 3.75 2.08 8.29
N GLN A 142 3.04 3.20 8.35
CA GLN A 142 2.08 3.49 9.43
C GLN A 142 0.90 2.53 9.49
N HIS A 143 0.54 1.90 8.36
CA HIS A 143 -0.55 0.94 8.28
C HIS A 143 -0.09 -0.51 8.40
N MET A 144 1.20 -0.81 8.18
CA MET A 144 1.73 -2.17 8.11
C MET A 144 1.43 -2.98 9.37
N ARG A 145 1.70 -2.44 10.55
CA ARG A 145 1.44 -3.14 11.83
C ARG A 145 -0.01 -3.56 11.98
N ARG A 146 -0.94 -2.65 11.67
CA ARG A 146 -2.39 -2.95 11.73
C ARG A 146 -2.80 -3.98 10.70
N SER A 147 -2.27 -3.88 9.49
CA SER A 147 -2.57 -4.81 8.40
C SER A 147 -2.05 -6.20 8.71
N LEU A 148 -0.80 -6.35 9.15
CA LEU A 148 -0.25 -7.65 9.57
C LEU A 148 -1.07 -8.29 10.68
N ALA A 149 -1.48 -7.52 11.70
CA ALA A 149 -2.32 -8.03 12.77
C ALA A 149 -3.67 -8.57 12.25
N ALA A 150 -4.31 -7.86 11.31
CA ALA A 150 -5.56 -8.30 10.70
C ALA A 150 -5.39 -9.58 9.87
N PHE A 151 -4.35 -9.66 9.03
CA PHE A 151 -4.07 -10.83 8.21
C PHE A 151 -3.70 -12.06 9.07
N ARG A 152 -2.92 -11.86 10.14
CA ARG A 152 -2.60 -12.94 11.10
C ARG A 152 -3.84 -13.43 11.83
N ALA A 153 -4.72 -12.53 12.25
CA ALA A 153 -6.00 -12.90 12.85
C ALA A 153 -6.93 -13.66 11.88
N ALA A 154 -6.76 -13.46 10.57
CA ALA A 154 -7.44 -14.20 9.52
C ALA A 154 -6.70 -15.49 9.08
N GLY A 155 -5.64 -15.90 9.81
CA GLY A 155 -4.93 -17.15 9.57
C GLY A 155 -3.83 -17.11 8.51
N THR A 156 -3.38 -15.91 8.09
CA THR A 156 -2.27 -15.75 7.13
C THR A 156 -1.14 -14.92 7.75
N ASP A 157 0.11 -15.17 7.35
CA ASP A 157 1.28 -14.42 7.82
C ASP A 157 2.09 -13.91 6.62
N PRO A 158 1.65 -12.81 5.97
CA PRO A 158 2.32 -12.27 4.81
C PRO A 158 3.69 -11.67 5.14
N VAL A 159 4.55 -11.59 4.12
CA VAL A 159 5.83 -10.87 4.21
C VAL A 159 5.56 -9.38 4.03
N PRO A 160 5.94 -8.53 4.98
CA PRO A 160 5.72 -7.09 4.84
C PRO A 160 6.67 -6.45 3.82
N SER A 161 6.18 -5.54 2.99
CA SER A 161 6.99 -4.61 2.20
C SER A 161 6.39 -3.21 2.27
N VAL A 162 7.20 -2.22 2.59
CA VAL A 162 6.77 -0.82 2.64
C VAL A 162 7.47 -0.02 1.54
N PRO A 163 6.77 0.93 0.90
CA PRO A 163 7.41 1.82 -0.04
C PRO A 163 8.61 2.52 0.57
N HIS A 164 9.75 2.48 -0.12
CA HIS A 164 10.90 3.29 0.23
C HIS A 164 10.66 4.69 -0.35
N ALA A 165 10.16 5.59 0.48
CA ALA A 165 10.35 6.99 0.19
C ALA A 165 11.87 7.22 0.28
N TYR A 166 12.50 7.61 -0.82
CA TYR A 166 13.80 8.26 -0.76
C TYR A 166 13.60 9.51 0.10
N VAL A 167 13.90 9.38 1.38
CA VAL A 167 14.18 10.54 2.18
C VAL A 167 15.54 10.98 1.67
N SER A 168 15.53 11.92 0.73
CA SER A 168 16.70 12.75 0.52
C SER A 168 17.07 13.21 1.93
N ARG A 169 18.23 12.79 2.42
CA ARG A 169 18.85 13.47 3.55
C ARG A 169 19.23 14.82 2.97
N GLY A 170 18.27 15.76 3.06
CA GLY A 170 18.52 17.14 2.71
C GLY A 170 19.79 17.59 3.43
N ALA A 171 20.65 18.31 2.74
CA ALA A 171 21.72 19.01 3.40
C ALA A 171 21.11 19.83 4.54
N PRO A 172 21.83 20.10 5.64
CA PRO A 172 21.32 20.87 6.79
C PRO A 172 20.68 22.22 6.40
N LEU A 173 21.01 22.76 5.24
CA LEU A 173 20.43 23.96 4.66
C LEU A 173 18.96 23.81 4.23
N ASP A 174 18.52 22.61 3.87
CA ASP A 174 17.12 22.39 3.46
C ASP A 174 16.13 22.50 4.63
N MET A 175 16.63 22.46 5.86
CA MET A 175 15.83 22.67 7.06
C MET A 175 15.39 24.15 7.23
N TYR A 176 16.07 25.08 6.59
CA TYR A 176 15.81 26.51 6.68
C TYR A 176 15.16 27.10 5.41
N LEU A 177 15.04 26.32 4.35
CA LEU A 177 14.35 26.74 3.14
C LEU A 177 12.91 26.21 3.14
N PRO A 178 11.91 27.03 2.77
CA PRO A 178 10.55 26.57 2.58
C PRO A 178 10.54 25.43 1.54
N SER A 179 10.26 24.22 1.96
CA SER A 179 10.12 23.13 0.99
C SER A 179 8.80 23.30 0.22
N LEU A 180 8.78 22.90 -1.06
CA LEU A 180 7.54 22.85 -1.87
C LEU A 180 6.42 22.06 -1.16
N VAL A 181 6.78 21.07 -0.33
CA VAL A 181 5.85 20.29 0.48
C VAL A 181 5.26 21.14 1.61
N ALA A 182 6.06 22.01 2.25
CA ALA A 182 5.56 22.92 3.28
C ALA A 182 4.68 24.02 2.66
N LEU A 183 4.99 24.47 1.45
CA LEU A 183 4.16 25.42 0.71
C LEU A 183 2.80 24.83 0.35
N HIS A 184 2.75 23.59 -0.16
CA HIS A 184 1.51 22.88 -0.47
C HIS A 184 0.67 22.57 0.78
N LEU A 185 1.28 22.38 1.94
CA LEU A 185 0.55 22.18 3.20
C LEU A 185 -0.03 23.49 3.73
N SER A 186 0.61 24.62 3.47
CA SER A 186 0.12 25.94 3.90
C SER A 186 -1.06 26.46 3.05
N GLU A 187 -1.15 26.07 1.78
CA GLU A 187 -2.27 26.43 0.90
C GLU A 187 -3.60 25.70 1.27
N ARG A 188 -3.53 24.64 2.08
CA ARG A 188 -4.73 23.92 2.58
C ARG A 188 -5.32 24.48 3.87
N VAL A 189 -4.75 25.51 4.45
CA VAL A 189 -5.15 26.10 5.74
C VAL A 189 -5.78 27.50 5.56
N LEU A 190 -5.86 28.01 4.37
CA LEU A 190 -6.58 29.24 4.00
C LEU A 190 -7.79 28.86 3.15
#